data_8af01df7714c9c3902b573cf3d6771af
#
_entry.id   8af01df7714c9c3902b573cf3d6771af
#
_cell.length_a   1.000
_cell.length_b   1.000
_cell.length_c   1.000
_cell.angle_alpha   90.00
_cell.angle_beta   90.00
_cell.angle_gamma   90.00
#
_symmetry.space_group_name_H-M   'P 1'
#
loop_
_entity.id
_entity.type
_entity.pdbx_description
1 polymer ?
#
loop_
_entity_poly.entity_id
_entity_poly.type
_entity_poly.pdbx_seq_one_letter_code
_entity_poly.pdbx_strand_id
1 'polypeptide(L)'
;MNWAELKESVPSDGFAEKYEIYRKARPTVTLIVLRTATDPILFRSTDSERAETQEFNGVIHAQVNGEKFVSKERLTGLNLCRKLDEDENIISEEYTYNEPIPSLPKSKNADMLTYGLAGTVSGATFSQKSHVIEGYTYSLEPYDLMNKEVHNALYESGTMLSDKIVNGKRKQSESLFNPVKVQPGTHFVHFITLEAGTKEMLLYLMHNILNTGRYGARETRTGRNMKNEIVGVITSPGDSSLSCGELISDYITESESELSRDTISSKISDYIKEHKRADWNLYYANDFELDVGSEFPKWLKDLIDIGSCKEENDLTVIKSALEMIRKQGLEAVGKKETNQ
;
A
#
# COMPACT_ATOMS: atom_id res chain seq x y z
N MET A 1 -24.84 9.22 -2.57
CA MET A 1 -24.24 9.59 -1.27
C MET A 1 -23.16 10.63 -1.54
N ASN A 2 -23.09 11.70 -0.77
CA ASN A 2 -22.01 12.68 -0.84
C ASN A 2 -20.98 12.41 0.28
N TRP A 3 -19.80 13.10 0.22
CA TRP A 3 -18.75 12.90 1.21
C TRP A 3 -19.18 13.25 2.65
N ALA A 4 -19.97 14.31 2.83
CA ALA A 4 -20.39 14.74 4.17
C ALA A 4 -21.28 13.67 4.85
N GLU A 5 -22.23 13.10 4.11
CA GLU A 5 -23.08 12.00 4.60
C GLU A 5 -22.27 10.75 4.95
N LEU A 6 -21.32 10.35 4.09
CA LEU A 6 -20.47 9.22 4.34
C LEU A 6 -19.60 9.44 5.57
N LYS A 7 -18.95 10.60 5.68
CA LYS A 7 -18.08 10.98 6.79
C LYS A 7 -18.79 10.89 8.16
N GLU A 8 -20.05 11.28 8.23
CA GLU A 8 -20.84 11.20 9.46
C GLU A 8 -21.10 9.75 9.89
N SER A 9 -21.22 8.82 8.93
CA SER A 9 -21.44 7.39 9.22
C SER A 9 -20.19 6.66 9.71
N VAL A 10 -18.98 7.17 9.39
CA VAL A 10 -17.71 6.57 9.83
C VAL A 10 -17.49 6.85 11.31
N PRO A 11 -17.16 5.85 12.15
CA PRO A 11 -16.84 6.05 13.55
C PRO A 11 -15.77 7.14 13.74
N SER A 12 -15.78 7.81 14.88
CA SER A 12 -14.76 8.83 15.20
C SER A 12 -13.53 8.25 15.88
N ASP A 13 -13.65 7.04 16.40
CA ASP A 13 -12.55 6.35 17.08
C ASP A 13 -11.42 6.05 16.11
N GLY A 14 -10.19 6.22 16.54
CA GLY A 14 -9.00 5.99 15.71
C GLY A 14 -8.62 7.15 14.79
N PHE A 15 -9.39 8.23 14.72
CA PHE A 15 -9.14 9.38 13.84
C PHE A 15 -8.79 10.66 14.62
N ALA A 16 -7.99 11.50 13.97
CA ALA A 16 -7.88 12.90 14.36
C ALA A 16 -9.09 13.68 13.83
N GLU A 17 -9.64 14.60 14.65
CA GLU A 17 -10.76 15.46 14.21
C GLU A 17 -10.41 16.33 13.01
N LYS A 18 -9.14 16.76 12.93
CA LYS A 18 -8.58 17.60 11.88
C LYS A 18 -7.09 17.31 11.71
N TYR A 19 -6.56 17.72 10.59
CA TYR A 19 -5.12 17.66 10.35
C TYR A 19 -4.32 18.49 11.38
N GLU A 20 -3.30 17.87 11.96
CA GLU A 20 -2.35 18.52 12.89
C GLU A 20 -0.91 18.33 12.42
N ILE A 21 -0.15 19.44 12.32
CA ILE A 21 1.29 19.38 12.01
C ILE A 21 2.05 18.69 13.15
N TYR A 22 1.71 19.02 14.40
CA TYR A 22 2.26 18.41 15.60
C TYR A 22 1.18 17.54 16.26
N ARG A 23 1.33 16.25 16.14
CA ARG A 23 0.38 15.27 16.64
C ARG A 23 0.48 15.17 18.15
N LYS A 24 -0.54 15.65 18.86
CA LYS A 24 -0.63 15.56 20.32
C LYS A 24 -1.08 14.18 20.79
N ALA A 25 -2.00 13.57 20.06
CA ALA A 25 -2.45 12.20 20.22
C ALA A 25 -2.14 11.42 18.95
N ARG A 26 -2.08 10.11 19.06
CA ARG A 26 -1.79 9.20 17.95
C ARG A 26 -2.85 8.10 17.83
N PRO A 27 -4.13 8.47 17.64
CA PRO A 27 -5.13 7.47 17.32
C PRO A 27 -4.75 6.80 16.01
N THR A 28 -5.07 5.52 15.87
CA THR A 28 -4.73 4.74 14.68
C THR A 28 -5.94 4.05 14.07
N VAL A 29 -5.90 3.97 12.75
CA VAL A 29 -6.73 3.06 11.97
C VAL A 29 -5.80 2.10 11.24
N THR A 30 -5.87 0.82 11.56
CA THR A 30 -5.08 -0.21 10.90
C THR A 30 -5.95 -1.00 9.93
N LEU A 31 -5.59 -0.95 8.65
CA LEU A 31 -6.18 -1.78 7.60
C LEU A 31 -5.50 -3.15 7.62
N ILE A 32 -6.32 -4.19 7.54
CA ILE A 32 -5.87 -5.56 7.29
C ILE A 32 -6.09 -5.81 5.81
N VAL A 33 -5.00 -5.93 5.06
CA VAL A 33 -5.04 -6.06 3.60
C VAL A 33 -4.53 -7.44 3.21
N LEU A 34 -5.38 -8.22 2.54
CA LEU A 34 -4.97 -9.45 1.86
C LEU A 34 -4.57 -9.10 0.43
N ARG A 35 -3.32 -9.44 0.08
CA ARG A 35 -2.75 -9.22 -1.24
C ARG A 35 -2.50 -10.58 -1.89
N THR A 36 -3.05 -10.79 -3.08
CA THR A 36 -2.88 -12.04 -3.83
C THR A 36 -2.18 -11.75 -5.16
N ALA A 37 -1.05 -12.39 -5.39
CA ALA A 37 -0.38 -12.32 -6.68
C ALA A 37 -1.24 -13.01 -7.76
N THR A 38 -1.54 -12.31 -8.84
CA THR A 38 -2.33 -12.84 -9.98
C THR A 38 -1.46 -13.19 -11.17
N ASP A 39 -0.28 -12.60 -11.25
CA ASP A 39 0.77 -12.88 -12.24
C ASP A 39 2.13 -12.91 -11.53
N PRO A 40 3.20 -13.43 -12.17
CA PRO A 40 4.53 -13.44 -11.57
C PRO A 40 5.03 -12.03 -11.22
N ILE A 41 5.52 -11.82 -10.00
CA ILE A 41 6.00 -10.52 -9.53
C ILE A 41 7.46 -10.60 -9.11
N LEU A 42 8.30 -9.73 -9.66
CA LEU A 42 9.66 -9.53 -9.22
C LEU A 42 9.75 -8.38 -8.22
N PHE A 43 9.71 -8.68 -6.93
CA PHE A 43 10.11 -7.73 -5.90
C PHE A 43 11.64 -7.77 -5.73
N ARG A 44 12.27 -6.62 -5.86
CA ARG A 44 13.72 -6.52 -5.67
C ARG A 44 14.06 -5.35 -4.74
N SER A 45 15.02 -5.56 -3.88
CA SER A 45 15.58 -4.55 -2.99
C SER A 45 17.09 -4.48 -3.12
N THR A 46 17.81 -5.29 -2.35
CA THR A 46 19.27 -5.39 -2.37
C THR A 46 19.76 -6.20 -3.57
N ASP A 47 19.04 -7.27 -3.93
CA ASP A 47 19.32 -8.06 -5.12
C ASP A 47 18.48 -7.57 -6.31
N SER A 48 19.10 -7.45 -7.48
CA SER A 48 18.43 -7.02 -8.70
C SER A 48 17.54 -8.09 -9.34
N GLU A 49 17.70 -9.36 -8.97
CA GLU A 49 17.10 -10.51 -9.64
C GLU A 49 16.16 -11.34 -8.77
N ARG A 50 16.12 -11.11 -7.46
CA ARG A 50 15.28 -11.87 -6.55
C ARG A 50 14.68 -11.04 -5.44
N ALA A 51 13.58 -11.52 -4.88
CA ALA A 51 13.00 -10.98 -3.65
C ALA A 51 13.93 -11.28 -2.46
N GLU A 52 13.92 -10.42 -1.46
CA GLU A 52 14.48 -10.73 -0.15
C GLU A 52 13.70 -11.86 0.49
N THR A 53 14.32 -12.54 1.44
CA THR A 53 13.70 -13.67 2.15
C THR A 53 13.93 -13.56 3.64
N GLN A 54 13.01 -14.14 4.40
CA GLN A 54 13.10 -14.30 5.84
C GLN A 54 12.72 -15.73 6.21
N GLU A 55 13.47 -16.32 7.12
CA GLU A 55 13.16 -17.63 7.68
C GLU A 55 12.34 -17.51 8.96
N PHE A 56 11.23 -18.25 9.03
CA PHE A 56 10.43 -18.45 10.23
C PHE A 56 10.26 -19.96 10.44
N ASN A 57 10.65 -20.46 11.62
CA ASN A 57 10.51 -21.87 12.01
C ASN A 57 11.07 -22.88 11.00
N GLY A 58 12.18 -22.55 10.34
CA GLY A 58 12.82 -23.41 9.32
C GLY A 58 12.20 -23.33 7.93
N VAL A 59 11.17 -22.49 7.74
CA VAL A 59 10.54 -22.21 6.44
C VAL A 59 10.97 -20.83 5.93
N ILE A 60 11.41 -20.77 4.68
CA ILE A 60 11.82 -19.52 4.04
C ILE A 60 10.61 -18.89 3.34
N HIS A 61 10.35 -17.62 3.63
CA HIS A 61 9.27 -16.82 3.04
C HIS A 61 9.83 -15.65 2.24
N ALA A 62 9.16 -15.24 1.17
CA ALA A 62 9.51 -13.99 0.48
C ALA A 62 9.20 -12.81 1.39
N GLN A 63 10.17 -11.90 1.55
CA GLN A 63 10.03 -10.68 2.32
C GLN A 63 9.85 -9.50 1.38
N VAL A 64 8.87 -8.66 1.67
CA VAL A 64 8.63 -7.43 0.90
C VAL A 64 8.56 -6.24 1.85
N ASN A 65 9.43 -5.26 1.62
CA ASN A 65 9.37 -4.00 2.35
C ASN A 65 8.13 -3.21 1.94
N GLY A 66 7.41 -2.63 2.90
CA GLY A 66 6.22 -1.79 2.68
C GLY A 66 6.42 -0.68 1.64
N GLU A 67 7.61 -0.10 1.56
CA GLU A 67 7.94 0.90 0.53
C GLU A 67 7.71 0.43 -0.91
N LYS A 68 7.78 -0.88 -1.17
CA LYS A 68 7.52 -1.45 -2.51
C LYS A 68 6.03 -1.38 -2.87
N PHE A 69 5.16 -1.40 -1.86
CA PHE A 69 3.72 -1.21 -2.01
C PHE A 69 3.38 0.28 -2.03
N VAL A 70 3.74 1.01 -0.96
CA VAL A 70 3.48 2.45 -0.79
C VAL A 70 3.86 3.25 -2.04
N SER A 71 5.04 3.01 -2.61
CA SER A 71 5.51 3.76 -3.77
C SER A 71 4.59 3.63 -4.98
N LYS A 72 3.96 2.47 -5.18
CA LYS A 72 3.03 2.23 -6.29
C LYS A 72 1.64 2.76 -5.99
N GLU A 73 1.16 2.53 -4.78
CA GLU A 73 -0.13 3.01 -4.30
C GLU A 73 -0.18 4.54 -4.30
N ARG A 74 0.89 5.18 -3.84
CA ARG A 74 1.04 6.63 -3.90
C ARG A 74 1.02 7.17 -5.33
N LEU A 75 1.67 6.50 -6.30
CA LEU A 75 1.63 6.90 -7.70
C LEU A 75 0.21 6.80 -8.28
N THR A 76 -0.55 5.78 -7.91
CA THR A 76 -1.97 5.64 -8.29
C THR A 76 -2.76 6.82 -7.76
N GLY A 77 -2.58 7.17 -6.48
CA GLY A 77 -3.24 8.32 -5.86
C GLY A 77 -2.84 9.67 -6.46
N LEU A 78 -1.56 9.87 -6.75
CA LEU A 78 -1.08 11.10 -7.42
C LEU A 78 -1.68 11.27 -8.82
N ASN A 79 -1.82 10.18 -9.58
CA ASN A 79 -2.47 10.24 -10.88
C ASN A 79 -3.95 10.62 -10.75
N LEU A 80 -4.63 10.10 -9.72
CA LEU A 80 -6.00 10.51 -9.42
C LEU A 80 -6.08 11.98 -9.03
N CYS A 81 -5.21 12.45 -8.12
CA CYS A 81 -5.17 13.85 -7.70
C CYS A 81 -5.05 14.78 -8.92
N ARG A 82 -4.12 14.49 -9.84
CA ARG A 82 -3.96 15.27 -11.07
C ARG A 82 -5.17 15.25 -11.99
N LYS A 83 -5.83 14.09 -12.09
CA LYS A 83 -7.04 13.96 -12.92
C LYS A 83 -8.21 14.77 -12.37
N LEU A 84 -8.34 14.85 -11.05
CA LEU A 84 -9.48 15.50 -10.39
C LEU A 84 -9.25 16.98 -10.07
N ASP A 85 -8.02 17.47 -10.17
CA ASP A 85 -7.65 18.84 -9.79
C ASP A 85 -7.87 19.81 -10.95
N GLU A 86 -9.07 20.36 -11.02
CA GLU A 86 -9.44 21.35 -12.04
C GLU A 86 -9.06 22.79 -11.64
N ASP A 87 -9.01 23.09 -10.33
CA ASP A 87 -8.85 24.44 -9.78
C ASP A 87 -7.72 24.54 -8.74
N GLU A 88 -6.71 23.71 -8.81
CA GLU A 88 -5.58 23.64 -7.86
C GLU A 88 -6.01 23.47 -6.38
N ASN A 89 -7.15 22.86 -6.14
CA ASN A 89 -7.68 22.63 -4.80
C ASN A 89 -7.15 21.35 -4.13
N ILE A 90 -6.53 20.46 -4.90
CA ILE A 90 -6.02 19.15 -4.45
C ILE A 90 -4.50 19.14 -4.51
N ILE A 91 -3.93 19.60 -5.63
CA ILE A 91 -2.50 19.62 -5.92
C ILE A 91 -2.13 20.98 -6.51
N SER A 92 -0.95 21.54 -6.23
CA SER A 92 -0.55 22.78 -6.84
C SER A 92 0.10 22.58 -8.21
N GLU A 93 0.05 23.58 -9.10
CA GLU A 93 0.72 23.57 -10.42
C GLU A 93 2.23 23.30 -10.32
N GLU A 94 2.86 23.71 -9.22
CA GLU A 94 4.29 23.53 -8.99
C GLU A 94 4.68 22.06 -8.75
N TYR A 95 3.70 21.16 -8.54
CA TYR A 95 3.95 19.75 -8.25
C TYR A 95 3.89 18.91 -9.51
N THR A 96 5.04 18.64 -10.10
CA THR A 96 5.17 17.80 -11.29
C THR A 96 5.70 16.41 -10.97
N TYR A 97 5.31 15.43 -11.79
CA TYR A 97 5.77 14.05 -11.68
C TYR A 97 7.23 13.94 -12.16
N ASN A 98 8.09 13.30 -11.38
CA ASN A 98 9.51 13.08 -11.66
C ASN A 98 10.40 14.33 -11.70
N GLU A 99 9.93 15.48 -11.30
CA GLU A 99 10.77 16.66 -11.15
C GLU A 99 11.08 16.95 -9.67
N PRO A 100 12.23 17.55 -9.37
CA PRO A 100 12.51 18.09 -8.05
C PRO A 100 11.42 19.08 -7.67
N ILE A 101 10.88 18.96 -6.46
CA ILE A 101 9.81 19.85 -5.99
C ILE A 101 10.42 21.20 -5.66
N PRO A 102 10.10 22.27 -6.41
CA PRO A 102 10.85 23.53 -6.31
C PRO A 102 10.54 24.33 -5.04
N SER A 103 9.34 24.19 -4.45
CA SER A 103 8.99 24.94 -3.25
C SER A 103 7.98 24.19 -2.38
N LEU A 104 8.47 23.25 -1.62
CA LEU A 104 7.66 22.36 -0.79
C LEU A 104 6.79 23.02 0.28
N PRO A 105 7.18 24.10 0.96
CA PRO A 105 6.29 24.76 1.90
C PRO A 105 5.01 25.32 1.23
N LYS A 106 5.07 25.63 -0.05
CA LYS A 106 3.94 26.20 -0.80
C LYS A 106 3.06 25.17 -1.48
N SER A 107 3.62 24.00 -1.80
CA SER A 107 2.93 22.95 -2.59
C SER A 107 2.31 21.84 -1.75
N LYS A 108 1.79 22.13 -0.56
CA LYS A 108 1.16 21.14 0.30
C LYS A 108 -0.11 20.58 -0.34
N ASN A 109 0.04 19.48 -1.05
CA ASN A 109 -1.06 18.79 -1.69
C ASN A 109 -1.61 17.66 -0.81
N ALA A 110 -2.79 17.13 -1.16
CA ALA A 110 -3.45 16.08 -0.40
C ALA A 110 -2.59 14.82 -0.24
N ASP A 111 -1.80 14.44 -1.26
CA ASP A 111 -0.89 13.30 -1.20
C ASP A 111 0.24 13.52 -0.19
N MET A 112 0.92 14.68 -0.26
CA MET A 112 2.01 15.01 0.67
C MET A 112 1.54 15.08 2.12
N LEU A 113 0.34 15.61 2.35
CA LEU A 113 -0.24 15.68 3.69
C LEU A 113 -0.58 14.30 4.24
N THR A 114 -0.88 13.33 3.37
CA THR A 114 -1.19 11.94 3.76
C THR A 114 0.08 11.08 3.89
N TYR A 115 0.90 11.02 2.84
CA TYR A 115 2.07 10.12 2.77
C TYR A 115 3.39 10.76 3.17
N GLY A 116 3.37 12.05 3.50
CA GLY A 116 4.57 12.75 3.87
C GLY A 116 5.50 13.06 2.71
N LEU A 117 6.58 13.75 3.02
CA LEU A 117 7.61 14.14 2.08
C LEU A 117 8.89 14.54 2.83
N ALA A 118 10.02 14.24 2.25
CA ALA A 118 11.31 14.76 2.68
C ALA A 118 12.12 15.23 1.46
N GLY A 119 12.84 16.32 1.61
CA GLY A 119 13.67 16.82 0.54
C GLY A 119 14.58 17.98 0.99
N THR A 120 15.45 18.40 0.07
CA THR A 120 16.35 19.53 0.26
C THR A 120 16.24 20.44 -0.95
N VAL A 121 15.94 21.72 -0.74
CA VAL A 121 15.89 22.74 -1.78
C VAL A 121 16.80 23.90 -1.36
N SER A 122 17.74 24.26 -2.23
CA SER A 122 18.68 25.37 -1.99
C SER A 122 19.39 25.31 -0.63
N GLY A 123 19.75 24.10 -0.16
CA GLY A 123 20.42 23.89 1.13
C GLY A 123 19.51 23.84 2.34
N ALA A 124 18.22 24.15 2.22
CA ALA A 124 17.24 23.98 3.29
C ALA A 124 16.59 22.59 3.22
N THR A 125 16.66 21.85 4.31
CA THR A 125 16.00 20.56 4.47
C THR A 125 14.60 20.76 5.05
N PHE A 126 13.62 20.10 4.48
CA PHE A 126 12.25 20.08 5.02
C PHE A 126 11.75 18.66 5.04
N SER A 127 10.85 18.39 5.95
CA SER A 127 10.18 17.10 6.05
C SER A 127 8.74 17.25 6.54
N GLN A 128 7.88 16.39 6.01
CA GLN A 128 6.52 16.16 6.48
C GLN A 128 6.41 14.68 6.83
N LYS A 129 6.12 14.35 8.09
CA LYS A 129 5.98 12.96 8.52
C LYS A 129 4.73 12.34 7.86
N SER A 130 4.86 11.13 7.34
CA SER A 130 3.74 10.34 6.83
C SER A 130 2.71 10.06 7.94
N HIS A 131 1.43 10.04 7.59
CA HIS A 131 0.37 9.44 8.39
C HIS A 131 0.23 7.94 8.10
N VAL A 132 0.62 7.51 6.89
CA VAL A 132 0.59 6.11 6.48
C VAL A 132 1.89 5.43 6.90
N ILE A 133 1.77 4.34 7.63
CA ILE A 133 2.88 3.53 8.11
C ILE A 133 2.66 2.11 7.58
N GLU A 134 3.61 1.64 6.78
CA GLU A 134 3.62 0.29 6.22
C GLU A 134 4.96 -0.37 6.57
N GLY A 135 4.88 -1.53 7.21
CA GLY A 135 6.03 -2.34 7.57
C GLY A 135 6.36 -3.39 6.50
N TYR A 136 7.21 -4.32 6.88
CA TYR A 136 7.46 -5.52 6.09
C TYR A 136 6.23 -6.43 6.09
N THR A 137 6.02 -7.12 4.97
CA THR A 137 5.14 -8.26 4.89
C THR A 137 5.86 -9.45 4.28
N TYR A 138 5.32 -10.63 4.49
CA TYR A 138 5.94 -11.89 4.08
C TYR A 138 4.91 -12.73 3.32
N SER A 139 5.39 -13.55 2.36
CA SER A 139 4.51 -14.52 1.71
C SER A 139 3.99 -15.52 2.73
N LEU A 140 2.71 -15.88 2.63
CA LEU A 140 2.16 -16.94 3.48
C LEU A 140 2.69 -18.31 3.03
N GLU A 141 2.90 -18.48 1.73
CA GLU A 141 3.46 -19.68 1.12
C GLU A 141 5.00 -19.67 1.18
N PRO A 142 5.64 -20.84 1.25
CA PRO A 142 7.09 -20.97 1.25
C PRO A 142 7.75 -20.40 -0.01
N TYR A 143 8.93 -19.81 0.15
CA TYR A 143 9.72 -19.24 -0.96
C TYR A 143 10.21 -20.28 -1.97
N ASP A 144 10.40 -21.51 -1.56
CA ASP A 144 10.88 -22.61 -2.43
C ASP A 144 9.92 -22.90 -3.59
N LEU A 145 8.67 -22.47 -3.46
CA LEU A 145 7.63 -22.58 -4.50
C LEU A 145 7.66 -21.41 -5.50
N MET A 146 8.59 -20.47 -5.32
CA MET A 146 8.75 -19.33 -6.21
C MET A 146 9.37 -19.74 -7.55
N ASN A 147 8.93 -19.12 -8.64
CA ASN A 147 9.40 -19.46 -9.98
C ASN A 147 10.85 -18.99 -10.21
N LYS A 148 11.67 -19.88 -10.73
CA LYS A 148 13.06 -19.61 -11.12
C LYS A 148 13.14 -19.66 -12.63
N GLU A 149 13.38 -18.52 -13.25
CA GLU A 149 13.55 -18.41 -14.70
C GLU A 149 14.98 -18.03 -15.02
N VAL A 150 15.50 -18.56 -16.12
CA VAL A 150 16.81 -18.19 -16.66
C VAL A 150 16.61 -17.52 -18.01
N HIS A 151 17.06 -16.29 -18.12
CA HIS A 151 16.96 -15.52 -19.35
C HIS A 151 18.35 -15.10 -19.86
N ASN A 152 18.54 -15.20 -21.16
CA ASN A 152 19.70 -14.60 -21.83
C ASN A 152 19.31 -13.18 -22.31
N ALA A 153 20.25 -12.24 -22.22
CA ALA A 153 20.04 -10.91 -22.79
C ALA A 153 19.83 -11.01 -24.31
N LEU A 154 18.89 -10.19 -24.81
CA LEU A 154 18.66 -10.09 -26.25
C LEU A 154 19.71 -9.18 -26.90
N TYR A 155 20.09 -9.50 -28.12
CA TYR A 155 20.83 -8.61 -29.00
C TYR A 155 19.89 -7.62 -29.70
N GLU A 156 20.46 -6.64 -30.42
CA GLU A 156 19.69 -5.64 -31.19
C GLU A 156 18.73 -6.28 -32.19
N SER A 157 19.06 -7.49 -32.70
CA SER A 157 18.18 -8.29 -33.56
C SER A 157 16.92 -8.81 -32.87
N GLY A 158 16.77 -8.59 -31.54
CA GLY A 158 15.64 -9.11 -30.76
C GLY A 158 15.72 -10.60 -30.49
N THR A 159 16.87 -11.23 -30.70
CA THR A 159 17.12 -12.66 -30.45
C THR A 159 18.24 -12.86 -29.44
N MET A 160 18.30 -14.05 -28.81
CA MET A 160 19.39 -14.44 -27.90
C MET A 160 20.66 -14.85 -28.65
N LEU A 161 20.64 -14.89 -29.98
CA LEU A 161 21.78 -15.24 -30.82
C LEU A 161 22.37 -13.98 -31.46
N SER A 162 23.67 -13.79 -31.33
CA SER A 162 24.42 -12.73 -32.01
C SER A 162 24.46 -12.97 -33.52
N ASP A 163 24.51 -11.91 -34.30
CA ASP A 163 24.81 -12.00 -35.74
C ASP A 163 26.26 -12.37 -36.03
N LYS A 164 27.15 -12.30 -35.03
CA LYS A 164 28.56 -12.73 -35.13
C LYS A 164 28.64 -14.22 -35.18
N ILE A 165 29.28 -14.73 -36.24
CA ILE A 165 29.60 -16.16 -36.40
C ILE A 165 31.01 -16.39 -35.87
N VAL A 166 31.16 -17.25 -34.86
CA VAL A 166 32.43 -17.69 -34.32
C VAL A 166 32.53 -19.20 -34.52
N ASN A 167 33.53 -19.68 -35.20
CA ASN A 167 33.71 -21.09 -35.53
C ASN A 167 32.51 -21.73 -36.26
N GLY A 168 31.88 -20.99 -37.16
CA GLY A 168 30.72 -21.46 -37.95
C GLY A 168 29.39 -21.52 -37.19
N LYS A 169 29.32 -21.04 -35.94
CA LYS A 169 28.10 -20.97 -35.14
C LYS A 169 27.83 -19.55 -34.67
N ARG A 170 26.57 -19.16 -34.60
CA ARG A 170 26.17 -17.90 -33.96
C ARG A 170 26.49 -17.96 -32.47
N LYS A 171 27.10 -16.89 -31.95
CA LYS A 171 27.42 -16.79 -30.53
C LYS A 171 26.14 -16.47 -29.73
N GLN A 172 25.87 -17.25 -28.68
CA GLN A 172 24.80 -16.96 -27.76
C GLN A 172 25.23 -15.84 -26.79
N SER A 173 24.26 -15.07 -26.30
CA SER A 173 24.52 -14.08 -25.25
C SER A 173 25.07 -14.75 -24.01
N GLU A 174 26.14 -14.18 -23.46
CA GLU A 174 26.77 -14.63 -22.20
C GLU A 174 26.14 -13.98 -20.97
N SER A 175 25.29 -12.97 -21.17
CA SER A 175 24.58 -12.29 -20.08
C SER A 175 23.37 -13.11 -19.67
N LEU A 176 23.47 -13.75 -18.52
CA LEU A 176 22.39 -14.52 -17.89
C LEU A 176 21.71 -13.70 -16.82
N PHE A 177 20.38 -13.78 -16.78
CA PHE A 177 19.55 -13.25 -15.72
C PHE A 177 18.78 -14.40 -15.09
N ASN A 178 18.75 -14.44 -13.76
CA ASN A 178 18.05 -15.47 -12.99
C ASN A 178 16.99 -14.84 -12.07
N PRO A 179 15.94 -14.20 -12.62
CA PRO A 179 14.94 -13.60 -11.77
C PRO A 179 14.16 -14.67 -11.00
N VAL A 180 14.06 -14.49 -9.69
CA VAL A 180 13.18 -15.31 -8.84
C VAL A 180 11.95 -14.49 -8.52
N LYS A 181 10.83 -14.91 -9.09
CA LYS A 181 9.55 -14.20 -9.03
C LYS A 181 8.61 -14.86 -8.04
N VAL A 182 7.83 -14.05 -7.36
CA VAL A 182 6.66 -14.50 -6.60
C VAL A 182 5.66 -15.11 -7.59
N GLN A 183 5.15 -16.30 -7.28
CA GLN A 183 4.19 -17.02 -8.12
C GLN A 183 2.79 -16.43 -8.04
N PRO A 184 1.97 -16.56 -9.09
CA PRO A 184 0.53 -16.40 -8.99
C PRO A 184 -0.05 -17.32 -7.90
N GLY A 185 -1.05 -16.83 -7.16
CA GLY A 185 -1.64 -17.55 -6.03
C GLY A 185 -0.92 -17.31 -4.68
N THR A 186 0.27 -16.70 -4.68
CA THR A 186 0.95 -16.33 -3.43
C THR A 186 0.21 -15.21 -2.70
N HIS A 187 0.03 -15.38 -1.39
CA HIS A 187 -0.66 -14.44 -0.55
C HIS A 187 0.28 -13.69 0.41
N PHE A 188 -0.08 -12.44 0.69
CA PHE A 188 0.55 -11.61 1.71
C PHE A 188 -0.54 -10.97 2.56
N VAL A 189 -0.39 -11.02 3.88
CA VAL A 189 -1.20 -10.22 4.81
C VAL A 189 -0.40 -9.01 5.21
N HIS A 190 -0.98 -7.83 5.06
CA HIS A 190 -0.28 -6.57 5.33
C HIS A 190 -1.11 -5.70 6.26
N PHE A 191 -0.53 -5.33 7.41
CA PHE A 191 -1.10 -4.39 8.36
C PHE A 191 -0.62 -2.98 8.01
N ILE A 192 -1.55 -2.13 7.58
CA ILE A 192 -1.27 -0.76 7.14
C ILE A 192 -1.92 0.20 8.11
N THR A 193 -1.13 1.02 8.78
CA THR A 193 -1.61 1.91 9.84
C THR A 193 -1.68 3.36 9.33
N LEU A 194 -2.84 3.97 9.49
CA LEU A 194 -3.04 5.41 9.38
C LEU A 194 -2.96 6.02 10.78
N GLU A 195 -1.81 6.63 11.13
CA GLU A 195 -1.55 7.25 12.45
C GLU A 195 -1.99 8.71 12.45
N ALA A 196 -2.84 9.08 13.40
CA ALA A 196 -3.38 10.43 13.57
C ALA A 196 -3.92 11.02 12.26
N GLY A 197 -4.45 10.18 11.39
CA GLY A 197 -5.05 10.57 10.13
C GLY A 197 -6.51 10.97 10.27
N THR A 198 -7.04 11.63 9.25
CA THR A 198 -8.46 11.99 9.16
C THR A 198 -9.25 10.94 8.36
N LYS A 199 -10.57 11.01 8.43
CA LYS A 199 -11.46 10.11 7.67
C LYS A 199 -11.26 10.28 6.16
N GLU A 200 -10.95 11.49 5.70
CA GLU A 200 -10.62 11.80 4.32
C GLU A 200 -9.35 11.07 3.86
N MET A 201 -8.33 11.04 4.71
CA MET A 201 -7.08 10.32 4.43
C MET A 201 -7.30 8.81 4.35
N LEU A 202 -8.23 8.27 5.17
CA LEU A 202 -8.59 6.86 5.09
C LEU A 202 -9.20 6.51 3.73
N LEU A 203 -10.15 7.31 3.23
CA LEU A 203 -10.74 7.09 1.91
C LEU A 203 -9.68 7.15 0.81
N TYR A 204 -8.77 8.12 0.87
CA TYR A 204 -7.68 8.25 -0.09
C TYR A 204 -6.72 7.05 -0.04
N LEU A 205 -6.34 6.60 1.16
CA LEU A 205 -5.51 5.41 1.36
C LEU A 205 -6.18 4.15 0.79
N MET A 206 -7.46 3.93 1.12
CA MET A 206 -8.24 2.80 0.60
C MET A 206 -8.31 2.83 -0.93
N HIS A 207 -8.58 4.01 -1.53
CA HIS A 207 -8.55 4.16 -2.98
C HIS A 207 -7.22 3.70 -3.58
N ASN A 208 -6.12 4.16 -3.01
CA ASN A 208 -4.79 3.86 -3.54
C ASN A 208 -4.48 2.37 -3.48
N ILE A 209 -4.80 1.70 -2.37
CA ILE A 209 -4.62 0.25 -2.21
C ILE A 209 -5.49 -0.53 -3.21
N LEU A 210 -6.79 -0.22 -3.28
CA LEU A 210 -7.76 -0.99 -4.07
C LEU A 210 -7.55 -0.85 -5.58
N ASN A 211 -7.06 0.31 -6.04
CA ASN A 211 -6.87 0.58 -7.47
C ASN A 211 -5.45 0.34 -7.97
N THR A 212 -4.50 0.02 -7.08
CA THR A 212 -3.16 -0.37 -7.50
C THR A 212 -3.12 -1.87 -7.75
N GLY A 213 -2.90 -2.26 -8.98
CA GLY A 213 -2.77 -3.68 -9.37
C GLY A 213 -1.44 -4.01 -10.01
N ARG A 214 -0.49 -3.06 -10.07
CA ARG A 214 0.77 -3.20 -10.80
C ARG A 214 1.97 -2.96 -9.87
N TYR A 215 2.57 -4.04 -9.41
CA TYR A 215 3.71 -4.02 -8.51
C TYR A 215 4.97 -4.62 -9.12
N GLY A 216 6.09 -4.50 -8.41
CA GLY A 216 7.35 -5.11 -8.78
C GLY A 216 8.17 -4.31 -9.79
N ALA A 217 9.09 -5.00 -10.46
CA ALA A 217 10.10 -4.42 -11.34
C ALA A 217 10.12 -5.09 -12.71
N ARG A 218 10.85 -4.50 -13.66
CA ARG A 218 11.05 -4.96 -15.04
C ARG A 218 9.73 -5.30 -15.76
N GLU A 219 9.70 -6.42 -16.46
CA GLU A 219 8.57 -6.93 -17.24
C GLU A 219 7.34 -7.26 -16.37
N THR A 220 7.52 -7.51 -15.09
CA THR A 220 6.40 -7.81 -14.18
C THR A 220 5.51 -6.60 -13.88
N ARG A 221 5.89 -5.40 -14.35
CA ARG A 221 5.10 -4.16 -14.18
C ARG A 221 4.00 -3.97 -15.22
N THR A 222 3.63 -4.99 -15.96
CA THR A 222 2.60 -4.93 -16.99
C THR A 222 1.29 -5.53 -16.50
N GLY A 223 0.17 -4.95 -16.94
CA GLY A 223 -1.15 -5.45 -16.55
C GLY A 223 -1.44 -5.32 -15.05
N ARG A 224 -2.36 -6.14 -14.57
CA ARG A 224 -2.67 -6.32 -13.16
C ARG A 224 -2.02 -7.60 -12.68
N ASN A 225 -1.04 -7.49 -11.78
CA ASN A 225 -0.32 -8.65 -11.26
C ASN A 225 -0.57 -8.92 -9.76
N MET A 226 -1.40 -8.09 -9.11
CA MET A 226 -1.79 -8.29 -7.73
C MET A 226 -3.22 -7.80 -7.51
N LYS A 227 -3.98 -8.57 -6.74
CA LYS A 227 -5.30 -8.21 -6.21
C LYS A 227 -5.12 -7.80 -4.76
N ASN A 228 -5.64 -6.63 -4.38
CA ASN A 228 -5.69 -6.16 -3.01
C ASN A 228 -7.13 -6.19 -2.51
N GLU A 229 -7.31 -6.72 -1.31
CA GLU A 229 -8.60 -6.77 -0.62
C GLU A 229 -8.42 -6.24 0.80
N ILE A 230 -9.26 -5.30 1.20
CA ILE A 230 -9.34 -4.86 2.59
C ILE A 230 -10.28 -5.85 3.28
N VAL A 231 -9.74 -6.64 4.20
CA VAL A 231 -10.47 -7.72 4.88
C VAL A 231 -10.86 -7.36 6.31
N GLY A 232 -10.30 -6.26 6.83
CA GLY A 232 -10.66 -5.76 8.15
C GLY A 232 -10.08 -4.38 8.42
N VAL A 233 -10.64 -3.74 9.44
CA VAL A 233 -10.18 -2.43 9.95
C VAL A 233 -10.20 -2.47 11.47
N ILE A 234 -9.13 -2.01 12.09
CA ILE A 234 -9.03 -1.84 13.54
C ILE A 234 -8.89 -0.36 13.82
N THR A 235 -9.73 0.19 14.70
CA THR A 235 -9.55 1.53 15.25
C THR A 235 -9.09 1.44 16.70
N SER A 236 -8.12 2.30 17.06
CA SER A 236 -7.52 2.32 18.40
C SER A 236 -7.15 3.74 18.80
N PRO A 237 -7.19 4.09 20.10
CA PRO A 237 -6.66 5.35 20.61
C PRO A 237 -5.13 5.43 20.53
N GLY A 238 -4.45 4.32 20.26
CA GLY A 238 -3.00 4.19 20.12
C GLY A 238 -2.62 3.16 19.06
N ASP A 239 -1.40 2.66 19.10
CA ASP A 239 -0.91 1.66 18.16
C ASP A 239 -1.63 0.32 18.31
N SER A 240 -1.95 -0.34 17.19
CA SER A 240 -2.53 -1.68 17.16
C SER A 240 -1.52 -2.80 17.44
N SER A 241 -0.21 -2.50 17.34
CA SER A 241 0.88 -3.44 17.68
C SER A 241 0.79 -4.80 16.98
N LEU A 242 0.25 -4.87 15.76
CA LEU A 242 0.19 -6.10 14.97
C LEU A 242 1.45 -6.28 14.12
N SER A 243 1.93 -7.52 14.01
CA SER A 243 3.13 -7.90 13.29
C SER A 243 2.85 -8.97 12.23
N CYS A 244 3.26 -8.70 10.98
CA CYS A 244 3.19 -9.71 9.93
C CYS A 244 4.15 -10.89 10.21
N GLY A 245 5.28 -10.64 10.87
CA GLY A 245 6.24 -11.67 11.25
C GLY A 245 5.68 -12.63 12.30
N GLU A 246 4.99 -12.11 13.32
CA GLU A 246 4.33 -12.96 14.34
C GLU A 246 3.19 -13.77 13.73
N LEU A 247 2.38 -13.17 12.86
CA LEU A 247 1.34 -13.91 12.14
C LEU A 247 1.94 -15.12 11.40
N ILE A 248 3.07 -14.94 10.73
CA ILE A 248 3.73 -16.06 10.03
C ILE A 248 4.30 -17.06 11.01
N SER A 249 5.10 -16.60 11.99
CA SER A 249 5.83 -17.51 12.88
C SER A 249 4.90 -18.36 13.76
N ASP A 250 3.80 -17.79 14.21
CA ASP A 250 2.99 -18.40 15.26
C ASP A 250 1.70 -19.06 14.70
N TYR A 251 1.24 -18.62 13.52
CA TYR A 251 -0.05 -19.07 12.96
C TYR A 251 0.07 -19.75 11.58
N ILE A 252 1.12 -19.47 10.81
CA ILE A 252 1.36 -20.10 9.50
C ILE A 252 2.47 -21.14 9.68
N THR A 253 2.18 -22.22 10.37
CA THR A 253 3.18 -23.26 10.71
C THR A 253 3.29 -24.36 9.66
N GLU A 254 2.40 -24.40 8.67
CA GLU A 254 2.35 -25.45 7.67
C GLU A 254 3.03 -25.01 6.39
N SER A 255 3.86 -25.91 5.84
CA SER A 255 4.53 -25.71 4.54
C SER A 255 3.60 -26.03 3.36
N GLU A 256 2.33 -25.64 3.45
CA GLU A 256 1.36 -25.88 2.37
C GLU A 256 1.73 -25.04 1.14
N SER A 257 1.67 -25.68 -0.02
CA SER A 257 2.00 -25.05 -1.29
C SER A 257 0.96 -24.04 -1.75
N GLU A 258 -0.26 -24.11 -1.22
CA GLU A 258 -1.35 -23.20 -1.54
C GLU A 258 -2.32 -23.16 -0.36
N LEU A 259 -2.48 -21.97 0.21
CA LEU A 259 -3.41 -21.75 1.31
C LEU A 259 -4.78 -21.36 0.79
N SER A 260 -5.83 -22.05 1.27
CA SER A 260 -7.20 -21.65 0.93
C SER A 260 -7.56 -20.32 1.61
N ARG A 261 -8.50 -19.57 1.00
CA ARG A 261 -9.03 -18.33 1.58
C ARG A 261 -9.58 -18.54 2.99
N ASP A 262 -10.27 -19.65 3.24
CA ASP A 262 -10.85 -19.98 4.54
C ASP A 262 -9.76 -20.24 5.59
N THR A 263 -8.69 -20.95 5.21
CA THR A 263 -7.52 -21.16 6.07
C THR A 263 -6.87 -19.84 6.44
N ILE A 264 -6.63 -18.97 5.46
CA ILE A 264 -6.05 -17.62 5.69
C ILE A 264 -6.95 -16.82 6.64
N SER A 265 -8.27 -16.83 6.41
CA SER A 265 -9.24 -16.14 7.24
C SER A 265 -9.19 -16.61 8.70
N SER A 266 -9.20 -17.93 8.91
CA SER A 266 -9.10 -18.51 10.24
C SER A 266 -7.80 -18.09 10.95
N LYS A 267 -6.65 -18.18 10.28
CA LYS A 267 -5.36 -17.84 10.86
C LYS A 267 -5.26 -16.35 11.26
N ILE A 268 -5.75 -15.46 10.40
CA ILE A 268 -5.81 -14.01 10.72
C ILE A 268 -6.76 -13.78 11.90
N SER A 269 -7.91 -14.46 11.92
CA SER A 269 -8.88 -14.35 13.00
C SER A 269 -8.29 -14.76 14.34
N ASP A 270 -7.63 -15.91 14.39
CA ASP A 270 -7.02 -16.43 15.61
C ASP A 270 -5.91 -15.49 16.12
N TYR A 271 -5.04 -15.00 15.22
CA TYR A 271 -4.02 -14.01 15.55
C TYR A 271 -4.61 -12.73 16.15
N ILE A 272 -5.65 -12.17 15.53
CA ILE A 272 -6.27 -10.94 16.01
C ILE A 272 -6.99 -11.17 17.35
N LYS A 273 -7.67 -12.31 17.53
CA LYS A 273 -8.35 -12.65 18.79
C LYS A 273 -7.37 -12.68 19.96
N GLU A 274 -6.19 -13.29 19.77
CA GLU A 274 -5.19 -13.40 20.82
C GLU A 274 -4.57 -12.05 21.18
N HIS A 275 -4.38 -11.17 20.18
CA HIS A 275 -3.77 -9.86 20.37
C HIS A 275 -4.78 -8.73 20.63
N LYS A 276 -6.09 -9.05 20.63
CA LYS A 276 -7.14 -8.04 20.79
C LYS A 276 -7.04 -7.33 22.12
N ARG A 277 -6.99 -6.01 22.08
CA ARG A 277 -7.04 -5.16 23.27
C ARG A 277 -8.45 -4.63 23.52
N ALA A 278 -8.75 -4.31 24.77
CA ALA A 278 -10.07 -3.80 25.17
C ALA A 278 -10.42 -2.44 24.56
N ASP A 279 -9.40 -1.68 24.14
CA ASP A 279 -9.52 -0.35 23.56
C ASP A 279 -9.57 -0.38 22.00
N TRP A 280 -9.66 -1.56 21.39
CA TRP A 280 -9.81 -1.71 19.94
C TRP A 280 -11.26 -1.94 19.54
N ASN A 281 -11.67 -1.26 18.46
CA ASN A 281 -12.85 -1.64 17.70
C ASN A 281 -12.42 -2.32 16.41
N LEU A 282 -12.95 -3.49 16.16
CA LEU A 282 -12.60 -4.33 15.02
C LEU A 282 -13.82 -4.47 14.10
N TYR A 283 -13.60 -4.19 12.83
CA TYR A 283 -14.60 -4.23 11.77
C TYR A 283 -14.13 -5.15 10.65
N TYR A 284 -15.02 -5.96 10.12
CA TYR A 284 -14.73 -6.91 9.05
C TYR A 284 -15.26 -6.45 7.71
N ALA A 285 -14.66 -6.91 6.65
CA ALA A 285 -15.02 -6.60 5.28
C ALA A 285 -14.96 -7.85 4.38
N ASN A 286 -15.80 -7.88 3.34
CA ASN A 286 -15.70 -8.81 2.20
C ASN A 286 -15.81 -10.31 2.55
N ASP A 287 -16.85 -10.75 3.25
CA ASP A 287 -17.11 -12.17 3.58
C ASP A 287 -15.91 -12.85 4.29
N PHE A 288 -15.01 -12.08 4.82
CA PHE A 288 -13.92 -12.56 5.65
C PHE A 288 -14.51 -12.76 7.04
N GLU A 289 -15.15 -13.91 7.26
CA GLU A 289 -15.71 -14.29 8.54
C GLU A 289 -14.59 -14.47 9.56
N LEU A 290 -14.21 -13.36 10.15
CA LEU A 290 -13.47 -13.40 11.39
C LEU A 290 -14.53 -13.61 12.48
N ASP A 291 -14.56 -14.75 13.10
CA ASP A 291 -15.56 -15.30 14.03
C ASP A 291 -15.78 -14.47 15.32
N VAL A 292 -16.14 -13.20 15.19
CA VAL A 292 -16.34 -12.25 16.30
C VAL A 292 -17.67 -11.49 16.21
N GLY A 293 -18.65 -12.01 15.47
CA GLY A 293 -20.07 -11.65 15.68
C GLY A 293 -20.47 -10.22 15.30
N SER A 294 -19.75 -9.53 14.41
CA SER A 294 -20.20 -8.25 13.89
C SER A 294 -20.47 -8.34 12.38
N GLU A 295 -21.63 -7.87 11.98
CA GLU A 295 -21.95 -7.68 10.56
C GLU A 295 -20.93 -6.73 9.92
N PHE A 296 -20.66 -6.92 8.62
CA PHE A 296 -19.89 -5.97 7.82
C PHE A 296 -20.58 -4.60 7.89
N PRO A 297 -20.01 -3.60 8.58
CA PRO A 297 -20.71 -2.37 8.83
C PRO A 297 -20.88 -1.58 7.53
N LYS A 298 -22.07 -1.01 7.35
CA LYS A 298 -22.42 -0.29 6.12
C LYS A 298 -21.40 0.79 5.76
N TRP A 299 -20.90 1.56 6.74
CA TRP A 299 -19.93 2.63 6.49
C TRP A 299 -18.63 2.10 5.87
N LEU A 300 -18.16 0.93 6.30
CA LEU A 300 -16.94 0.32 5.77
C LEU A 300 -17.18 -0.21 4.36
N LYS A 301 -18.34 -0.82 4.12
CA LYS A 301 -18.75 -1.23 2.79
C LYS A 301 -18.80 -0.04 1.84
N ASP A 302 -19.47 1.05 2.24
CA ASP A 302 -19.58 2.27 1.44
C ASP A 302 -18.19 2.87 1.14
N LEU A 303 -17.25 2.90 2.12
CA LEU A 303 -15.87 3.36 1.89
C LEU A 303 -15.10 2.47 0.90
N ILE A 304 -15.24 1.15 0.99
CA ILE A 304 -14.58 0.21 0.07
C ILE A 304 -15.17 0.34 -1.33
N ASP A 305 -16.48 0.43 -1.45
CA ASP A 305 -17.17 0.57 -2.75
C ASP A 305 -16.74 1.87 -3.44
N ILE A 306 -16.82 3.00 -2.74
CA ILE A 306 -16.38 4.32 -3.26
C ILE A 306 -14.87 4.33 -3.53
N GLY A 307 -14.07 3.80 -2.60
CA GLY A 307 -12.62 3.69 -2.79
C GLY A 307 -12.23 2.84 -4.01
N SER A 308 -13.03 1.85 -4.36
CA SER A 308 -12.85 1.04 -5.57
C SER A 308 -13.12 1.79 -6.88
N CYS A 309 -13.78 2.94 -6.83
CA CYS A 309 -13.96 3.88 -7.95
C CYS A 309 -14.62 3.26 -9.19
N LYS A 310 -15.70 2.51 -8.98
CA LYS A 310 -16.41 1.81 -10.05
C LYS A 310 -17.42 2.68 -10.75
N GLU A 311 -17.95 3.70 -10.07
CA GLU A 311 -18.97 4.61 -10.57
C GLU A 311 -18.42 6.04 -10.69
N GLU A 312 -19.01 6.84 -11.60
CA GLU A 312 -18.61 8.23 -11.81
C GLU A 312 -18.83 9.09 -10.56
N ASN A 313 -19.89 8.83 -9.80
CA ASN A 313 -20.17 9.50 -8.54
C ASN A 313 -19.09 9.28 -7.48
N ASP A 314 -18.41 8.14 -7.49
CA ASP A 314 -17.31 7.83 -6.55
C ASP A 314 -16.18 8.82 -6.68
N LEU A 315 -15.83 9.20 -7.92
CA LEU A 315 -14.80 10.22 -8.19
C LEU A 315 -15.17 11.58 -7.56
N THR A 316 -16.44 11.96 -7.58
CA THR A 316 -16.90 13.21 -6.97
C THR A 316 -16.76 13.18 -5.45
N VAL A 317 -17.07 12.05 -4.84
CA VAL A 317 -16.92 11.85 -3.38
C VAL A 317 -15.44 11.90 -2.99
N ILE A 318 -14.57 11.21 -3.73
CA ILE A 318 -13.12 11.22 -3.48
C ILE A 318 -12.53 12.62 -3.71
N LYS A 319 -12.94 13.34 -4.77
CA LYS A 319 -12.53 14.74 -5.02
C LYS A 319 -12.81 15.60 -3.80
N SER A 320 -14.02 15.54 -3.27
CA SER A 320 -14.42 16.32 -2.07
C SER A 320 -13.55 15.98 -0.84
N ALA A 321 -13.20 14.71 -0.65
CA ALA A 321 -12.32 14.30 0.43
C ALA A 321 -10.89 14.85 0.24
N LEU A 322 -10.33 14.77 -0.96
CA LEU A 322 -9.00 15.29 -1.30
C LEU A 322 -8.89 16.81 -1.11
N GLU A 323 -9.88 17.56 -1.56
CA GLU A 323 -9.98 19.02 -1.34
C GLU A 323 -10.00 19.35 0.16
N MET A 324 -10.73 18.55 0.95
CA MET A 324 -10.78 18.71 2.40
C MET A 324 -9.43 18.44 3.07
N ILE A 325 -8.69 17.40 2.66
CA ILE A 325 -7.34 17.13 3.18
C ILE A 325 -6.45 18.35 2.96
N ARG A 326 -6.42 18.89 1.73
CA ARG A 326 -5.59 20.05 1.41
C ARG A 326 -6.01 21.29 2.19
N LYS A 327 -7.30 21.58 2.25
CA LYS A 327 -7.85 22.71 3.02
C LYS A 327 -7.42 22.65 4.49
N GLN A 328 -7.61 21.52 5.15
CA GLN A 328 -7.20 21.33 6.55
C GLN A 328 -5.68 21.51 6.74
N GLY A 329 -4.88 20.99 5.82
CA GLY A 329 -3.43 21.15 5.84
C GLY A 329 -2.98 22.59 5.71
N LEU A 330 -3.57 23.36 4.80
CA LEU A 330 -3.26 24.79 4.61
C LEU A 330 -3.69 25.64 5.83
N GLU A 331 -4.86 25.35 6.41
CA GLU A 331 -5.32 26.01 7.66
C GLU A 331 -4.37 25.75 8.83
N ALA A 332 -3.84 24.54 8.95
CA ALA A 332 -2.90 24.18 10.02
C ALA A 332 -1.56 24.92 9.87
N VAL A 333 -1.12 25.18 8.66
CA VAL A 333 0.12 25.96 8.35
C VAL A 333 -0.09 27.44 8.62
N GLY A 334 -1.18 28.03 8.14
CA GLY A 334 -1.46 29.46 8.32
C GLY A 334 -1.57 29.87 9.79
N LYS A 335 -2.07 29.00 10.66
CA LYS A 335 -2.09 29.22 12.11
C LYS A 335 -0.71 29.25 12.77
N LYS A 336 0.31 28.67 12.12
CA LYS A 336 1.68 28.68 12.64
C LYS A 336 2.40 29.99 12.33
N GLU A 337 2.13 30.58 11.16
CA GLU A 337 2.74 31.86 10.75
C GLU A 337 2.22 33.06 11.55
N THR A 338 0.98 32.97 12.09
CA THR A 338 0.37 34.01 12.94
C THR A 338 0.79 33.94 14.41
N ASN A 339 1.44 32.85 14.86
CA ASN A 339 1.88 32.64 16.25
C ASN A 339 3.41 32.68 16.40
N GLN A 340 4.15 33.10 15.38
CA GLN A 340 5.58 33.45 15.42
C GLN A 340 5.75 34.96 15.24
#